data_569259feec386d979da325a35a751c4a
#
_entry.id   569259feec386d979da325a35a751c4a
#
_cell.length_a   1.000
_cell.length_b   1.000
_cell.length_c   1.000
_cell.angle_alpha   90.00
_cell.angle_beta   90.00
_cell.angle_gamma   90.00
#
_symmetry.space_group_name_H-M   'P 1'
#
loop_
_entity.id
_entity.type
_entity.pdbx_description
1 polymer ?
#
loop_
_entity_poly.entity_id
_entity_poly.type
_entity_poly.pdbx_seq_one_letter_code
_entity_poly.pdbx_strand_id
1 'polypeptide(L)'
;ANLLGRSIIRSNSMTSTGPSEIGKFIAHDTLRDAQKEMVIDGINILFKQGFLLAAAPTGIGKTAASLASSIEVARNNQNQILFLTGRQSQHKIVIETVRSINSNLDKEISEVKVVDLIGRESMCEDVDKMTGKCSCEDGIIESSRQSRRDDMKEYILKKPNHVDDIIEKSKNKKICAWATARSAVKDCDILVCDYNHVFVENVSESSLSAMGIDLENTILIIDEA
;
A
#
# COMPACT_ATOMS: atom_id res chain seq x y z
N ALA A 1 23.92 8.60 -25.15
CA ALA A 1 23.86 7.17 -25.40
C ALA A 1 22.45 6.70 -25.08
N ASN A 2 21.72 6.29 -26.12
CA ASN A 2 20.35 5.81 -26.05
C ASN A 2 20.28 4.45 -25.35
N LEU A 3 19.58 4.38 -24.23
CA LEU A 3 19.13 3.11 -23.64
C LEU A 3 17.63 3.22 -23.30
N LEU A 4 16.81 3.37 -24.34
CA LEU A 4 15.40 3.08 -24.27
C LEU A 4 15.13 1.86 -25.14
N GLY A 5 15.51 0.69 -24.64
CA GLY A 5 15.12 -0.58 -25.19
C GLY A 5 13.65 -0.86 -24.85
N ARG A 6 12.76 -0.71 -25.84
CA ARG A 6 11.40 -1.25 -25.79
C ARG A 6 11.51 -2.79 -25.78
N SER A 7 11.44 -3.41 -24.63
CA SER A 7 11.18 -4.84 -24.55
C SER A 7 9.68 -5.06 -24.32
N ILE A 8 8.92 -5.09 -25.41
CA ILE A 8 7.62 -5.75 -25.42
C ILE A 8 7.92 -7.22 -25.60
N ILE A 9 7.97 -7.99 -24.52
CA ILE A 9 8.02 -9.44 -24.61
C ILE A 9 6.59 -9.90 -24.91
N ARG A 10 6.28 -10.13 -26.19
CA ARG A 10 5.11 -10.88 -26.59
C ARG A 10 5.43 -12.36 -26.41
N SER A 11 4.98 -12.97 -25.33
CA SER A 11 4.88 -14.42 -25.26
C SER A 11 3.59 -14.86 -25.95
N ASN A 12 3.68 -15.33 -27.19
CA ASN A 12 2.59 -16.06 -27.82
C ASN A 12 2.49 -17.46 -27.20
N SER A 13 1.53 -17.65 -26.31
CA SER A 13 0.91 -18.94 -26.06
C SER A 13 -0.54 -18.69 -25.69
N MET A 14 -1.41 -18.75 -26.70
CA MET A 14 -2.84 -18.81 -26.50
C MET A 14 -3.18 -20.15 -25.86
N THR A 15 -3.58 -20.11 -24.59
CA THR A 15 -4.43 -21.11 -23.97
C THR A 15 -5.64 -20.36 -23.40
N SER A 16 -6.84 -20.88 -23.65
CA SER A 16 -8.11 -20.30 -23.29
C SER A 16 -8.22 -19.98 -21.79
N THR A 17 -8.31 -18.69 -21.48
CA THR A 17 -8.32 -18.15 -20.14
C THR A 17 -9.77 -18.02 -19.64
N GLY A 18 -10.11 -18.79 -18.61
CA GLY A 18 -11.38 -18.64 -17.87
C GLY A 18 -11.31 -17.48 -16.85
N PRO A 19 -12.44 -17.09 -16.21
CA PRO A 19 -12.47 -15.99 -15.21
C PRO A 19 -11.52 -16.15 -14.04
N SER A 20 -11.00 -17.36 -13.78
CA SER A 20 -10.04 -17.67 -12.73
C SER A 20 -8.62 -17.15 -12.97
N GLU A 21 -8.31 -16.64 -14.17
CA GLU A 21 -6.96 -16.19 -14.54
C GLU A 21 -6.72 -14.72 -14.30
N ILE A 22 -7.76 -13.92 -14.07
CA ILE A 22 -7.65 -12.47 -13.82
C ILE A 22 -7.43 -12.17 -12.34
N GLY A 23 -7.53 -13.17 -11.46
CA GLY A 23 -7.46 -12.98 -10.01
C GLY A 23 -8.79 -12.54 -9.40
N LYS A 24 -8.83 -12.51 -8.06
CA LYS A 24 -10.04 -12.21 -7.27
C LYS A 24 -10.10 -10.76 -6.79
N PHE A 25 -8.99 -10.04 -6.83
CA PHE A 25 -8.84 -8.71 -6.22
C PHE A 25 -9.05 -7.58 -7.24
N ILE A 26 -10.25 -7.51 -7.82
CA ILE A 26 -10.58 -6.56 -8.88
C ILE A 26 -11.45 -5.43 -8.32
N ALA A 27 -11.07 -4.18 -8.61
CA ALA A 27 -11.77 -3.00 -8.12
C ALA A 27 -13.08 -2.69 -8.87
N HIS A 28 -13.28 -3.23 -10.07
CA HIS A 28 -14.42 -2.94 -10.94
C HIS A 28 -14.95 -4.21 -11.59
N ASP A 29 -16.27 -4.34 -11.73
CA ASP A 29 -16.92 -5.50 -12.33
C ASP A 29 -16.48 -5.80 -13.77
N THR A 30 -16.03 -4.77 -14.49
CA THR A 30 -15.53 -4.89 -15.86
C THR A 30 -14.14 -4.27 -15.98
N LEU A 31 -13.20 -5.05 -16.46
CA LEU A 31 -11.86 -4.56 -16.82
C LEU A 31 -11.82 -4.19 -18.30
N ARG A 32 -11.16 -3.08 -18.62
CA ARG A 32 -10.78 -2.75 -19.99
C ARG A 32 -9.71 -3.72 -20.48
N ASP A 33 -9.62 -3.98 -21.79
CA ASP A 33 -8.68 -4.97 -22.33
C ASP A 33 -7.24 -4.73 -21.87
N ALA A 34 -6.76 -3.49 -21.95
CA ALA A 34 -5.41 -3.15 -21.49
C ALA A 34 -5.20 -3.30 -19.97
N GLN A 35 -6.23 -3.13 -19.14
CA GLN A 35 -6.16 -3.45 -17.71
C GLN A 35 -6.03 -4.96 -17.49
N LYS A 36 -6.80 -5.73 -18.26
CA LYS A 36 -6.80 -7.19 -18.22
C LYS A 36 -5.42 -7.75 -18.54
N GLU A 37 -4.82 -7.28 -19.64
CA GLU A 37 -3.45 -7.63 -20.02
C GLU A 37 -2.47 -7.27 -18.90
N MET A 38 -2.53 -6.06 -18.37
CA MET A 38 -1.65 -5.61 -17.29
C MET A 38 -1.77 -6.46 -16.02
N VAL A 39 -2.98 -6.89 -15.64
CA VAL A 39 -3.19 -7.77 -14.48
C VAL A 39 -2.59 -9.15 -14.73
N ILE A 40 -2.86 -9.76 -15.90
CA ILE A 40 -2.34 -11.08 -16.26
C ILE A 40 -0.81 -11.07 -16.32
N ASP A 41 -0.23 -10.09 -16.99
CA ASP A 41 1.23 -9.94 -17.10
C ASP A 41 1.85 -9.70 -15.73
N GLY A 42 1.21 -8.84 -14.90
CA GLY A 42 1.63 -8.58 -13.54
C GLY A 42 1.68 -9.85 -12.69
N ILE A 43 0.60 -10.63 -12.69
CA ILE A 43 0.54 -11.91 -11.97
C ILE A 43 1.67 -12.85 -12.44
N ASN A 44 1.78 -13.04 -13.75
CA ASN A 44 2.77 -13.97 -14.33
C ASN A 44 4.22 -13.57 -14.02
N ILE A 45 4.52 -12.28 -14.04
CA ILE A 45 5.87 -11.77 -13.79
C ILE A 45 6.20 -11.80 -12.29
N LEU A 46 5.28 -11.39 -11.44
CA LEU A 46 5.48 -11.36 -9.99
C LEU A 46 5.62 -12.77 -9.39
N PHE A 47 4.87 -13.76 -9.88
CA PHE A 47 5.10 -15.16 -9.49
C PHE A 47 6.49 -15.68 -9.83
N LYS A 48 7.13 -15.12 -10.86
CA LYS A 48 8.51 -15.43 -11.25
C LYS A 48 9.54 -14.53 -10.57
N GLN A 49 9.12 -13.71 -9.61
CA GLN A 49 9.96 -12.71 -8.93
C GLN A 49 10.64 -11.74 -9.91
N GLY A 50 9.94 -11.39 -10.98
CA GLY A 50 10.42 -10.50 -12.03
C GLY A 50 10.02 -9.05 -11.84
N PHE A 51 10.36 -8.22 -12.85
CA PHE A 51 10.05 -6.80 -12.89
C PHE A 51 9.08 -6.48 -14.03
N LEU A 52 7.99 -5.75 -13.74
CA LEU A 52 7.07 -5.23 -14.74
C LEU A 52 7.23 -3.72 -14.86
N LEU A 53 7.61 -3.23 -16.04
CA LEU A 53 7.56 -1.82 -16.37
C LEU A 53 6.33 -1.55 -17.26
N ALA A 54 5.30 -0.92 -16.68
CA ALA A 54 4.05 -0.65 -17.37
C ALA A 54 3.94 0.81 -17.78
N ALA A 55 4.15 1.10 -19.07
CA ALA A 55 3.89 2.40 -19.66
C ALA A 55 2.48 2.42 -20.27
N ALA A 56 1.57 3.16 -19.65
CA ALA A 56 0.19 3.25 -20.11
C ALA A 56 -0.36 4.68 -19.95
N PRO A 57 -1.28 5.13 -20.84
CA PRO A 57 -1.92 6.44 -20.74
C PRO A 57 -2.61 6.67 -19.39
N THR A 58 -2.80 7.95 -19.03
CA THR A 58 -3.61 8.33 -17.86
C THR A 58 -5.06 7.86 -18.03
N GLY A 59 -5.70 7.50 -16.93
CA GLY A 59 -7.12 7.08 -16.94
C GLY A 59 -7.38 5.62 -17.33
N ILE A 60 -6.35 4.84 -17.68
CA ILE A 60 -6.51 3.41 -18.01
C ILE A 60 -6.74 2.53 -16.76
N GLY A 61 -6.49 3.06 -15.56
CA GLY A 61 -6.64 2.33 -14.31
C GLY A 61 -5.40 1.55 -13.90
N LYS A 62 -4.20 2.09 -14.13
CA LYS A 62 -2.91 1.48 -13.74
C LYS A 62 -2.87 1.05 -12.27
N THR A 63 -3.30 1.95 -11.38
CA THR A 63 -3.33 1.70 -9.93
C THR A 63 -4.19 0.48 -9.59
N ALA A 64 -5.38 0.37 -10.18
CA ALA A 64 -6.26 -0.78 -9.95
C ALA A 64 -5.65 -2.08 -10.50
N ALA A 65 -5.03 -2.05 -11.68
CA ALA A 65 -4.41 -3.22 -12.28
C ALA A 65 -3.15 -3.68 -11.52
N SER A 66 -2.29 -2.75 -11.09
CA SER A 66 -1.10 -3.08 -10.30
C SER A 66 -1.45 -3.63 -8.92
N LEU A 67 -2.46 -3.07 -8.26
CA LEU A 67 -2.95 -3.59 -6.98
C LEU A 67 -3.57 -4.98 -7.15
N ALA A 68 -4.42 -5.18 -8.16
CA ALA A 68 -5.05 -6.48 -8.41
C ALA A 68 -4.02 -7.60 -8.58
N SER A 69 -3.02 -7.40 -9.44
CA SER A 69 -1.96 -8.39 -9.66
C SER A 69 -1.09 -8.62 -8.45
N SER A 70 -0.70 -7.53 -7.75
CA SER A 70 0.18 -7.62 -6.60
C SER A 70 -0.50 -8.27 -5.40
N ILE A 71 -1.78 -7.97 -5.12
CA ILE A 71 -2.53 -8.59 -4.02
C ILE A 71 -2.73 -10.09 -4.28
N GLU A 72 -3.05 -10.48 -5.52
CA GLU A 72 -3.20 -11.89 -5.88
C GLU A 72 -1.93 -12.67 -5.57
N VAL A 73 -0.77 -12.16 -5.99
CA VAL A 73 0.51 -12.82 -5.74
C VAL A 73 0.93 -12.75 -4.27
N ALA A 74 0.74 -11.59 -3.62
CA ALA A 74 1.10 -11.40 -2.23
C ALA A 74 0.32 -12.34 -1.29
N ARG A 75 -0.98 -12.53 -1.54
CA ARG A 75 -1.81 -13.45 -0.75
C ARG A 75 -1.39 -14.91 -0.92
N ASN A 76 -0.96 -15.31 -2.10
CA ASN A 76 -0.48 -16.66 -2.37
C ASN A 76 0.90 -16.93 -1.73
N ASN A 77 1.78 -15.94 -1.69
CA ASN A 77 3.16 -16.07 -1.23
C ASN A 77 3.39 -15.56 0.19
N GLN A 78 2.36 -15.00 0.84
CA GLN A 78 2.47 -14.32 2.15
C GLN A 78 3.44 -13.13 2.13
N ASN A 79 3.51 -12.43 0.99
CA ASN A 79 4.29 -11.21 0.87
C ASN A 79 3.49 -10.00 1.39
N GLN A 80 4.22 -8.94 1.75
CA GLN A 80 3.65 -7.61 1.97
C GLN A 80 3.79 -6.77 0.69
N ILE A 81 2.95 -5.75 0.52
CA ILE A 81 3.02 -4.82 -0.61
C ILE A 81 3.43 -3.43 -0.10
N LEU A 82 4.44 -2.84 -0.71
CA LEU A 82 4.75 -1.41 -0.57
C LEU A 82 4.31 -0.68 -1.83
N PHE A 83 3.33 0.21 -1.68
CA PHE A 83 2.92 1.13 -2.73
C PHE A 83 3.61 2.48 -2.50
N LEU A 84 4.56 2.80 -3.37
CA LEU A 84 5.39 4.00 -3.26
C LEU A 84 4.89 5.09 -4.20
N THR A 85 4.63 6.27 -3.66
CA THR A 85 4.23 7.45 -4.43
C THR A 85 4.66 8.73 -3.74
N GLY A 86 5.05 9.74 -4.50
CA GLY A 86 5.44 11.06 -3.97
C GLY A 86 4.27 12.06 -3.86
N ARG A 87 3.02 11.64 -4.16
CA ARG A 87 1.87 12.55 -4.21
C ARG A 87 0.75 12.09 -3.28
N GLN A 88 0.36 12.91 -2.33
CA GLN A 88 -0.76 12.61 -1.41
C GLN A 88 -2.08 12.33 -2.15
N SER A 89 -2.32 12.96 -3.30
CA SER A 89 -3.51 12.67 -4.11
C SER A 89 -3.54 11.23 -4.61
N GLN A 90 -2.39 10.60 -4.84
CA GLN A 90 -2.31 9.20 -5.22
C GLN A 90 -2.59 8.27 -4.02
N HIS A 91 -2.21 8.63 -2.81
CA HIS A 91 -2.59 7.90 -1.60
C HIS A 91 -4.11 7.69 -1.54
N LYS A 92 -4.88 8.77 -1.76
CA LYS A 92 -6.34 8.69 -1.78
C LYS A 92 -6.87 7.72 -2.84
N ILE A 93 -6.29 7.74 -4.05
CA ILE A 93 -6.67 6.84 -5.14
C ILE A 93 -6.41 5.38 -4.75
N VAL A 94 -5.27 5.09 -4.13
CA VAL A 94 -4.96 3.73 -3.64
C VAL A 94 -5.97 3.28 -2.59
N ILE A 95 -6.26 4.13 -1.59
CA ILE A 95 -7.23 3.81 -0.54
C ILE A 95 -8.63 3.56 -1.11
N GLU A 96 -9.10 4.39 -2.04
CA GLU A 96 -10.39 4.22 -2.70
C GLU A 96 -10.41 2.96 -3.58
N THR A 97 -9.31 2.65 -4.25
CA THR A 97 -9.18 1.41 -5.03
C THR A 97 -9.27 0.18 -4.14
N VAL A 98 -8.58 0.16 -2.99
CA VAL A 98 -8.67 -0.96 -2.04
C VAL A 98 -10.06 -1.08 -1.43
N ARG A 99 -10.75 0.04 -1.15
CA ARG A 99 -12.17 0.03 -0.74
C ARG A 99 -13.05 -0.66 -1.80
N SER A 100 -12.85 -0.33 -3.07
CA SER A 100 -13.58 -0.94 -4.18
C SER A 100 -13.26 -2.43 -4.32
N ILE A 101 -11.99 -2.82 -4.19
CA ILE A 101 -11.59 -4.24 -4.16
C ILE A 101 -12.33 -4.96 -3.03
N ASN A 102 -12.26 -4.46 -1.80
CA ASN A 102 -12.89 -5.10 -0.65
C ASN A 102 -14.42 -5.22 -0.78
N SER A 103 -15.07 -4.23 -1.41
CA SER A 103 -16.52 -4.31 -1.66
C SER A 103 -16.94 -5.35 -2.69
N ASN A 104 -16.00 -5.75 -3.56
CA ASN A 104 -16.23 -6.75 -4.61
C ASN A 104 -15.78 -8.16 -4.22
N LEU A 105 -15.13 -8.32 -3.06
CA LEU A 105 -14.69 -9.64 -2.60
C LEU A 105 -15.84 -10.53 -2.19
N ASP A 106 -15.71 -11.81 -2.49
CA ASP A 106 -16.58 -12.84 -1.93
C ASP A 106 -16.46 -12.87 -0.41
N LYS A 107 -17.57 -13.14 0.28
CA LYS A 107 -17.64 -13.17 1.77
C LYS A 107 -16.66 -14.11 2.45
N GLU A 108 -16.16 -15.08 1.72
CA GLU A 108 -15.18 -16.07 2.20
C GLU A 108 -13.75 -15.58 2.13
N ILE A 109 -13.50 -14.47 1.40
CA ILE A 109 -12.17 -13.89 1.23
C ILE A 109 -12.00 -12.76 2.26
N SER A 110 -10.92 -12.81 3.02
CA SER A 110 -10.61 -11.75 3.98
C SER A 110 -10.31 -10.42 3.27
N GLU A 111 -10.85 -9.32 3.80
CA GLU A 111 -10.58 -7.98 3.28
C GLU A 111 -9.09 -7.65 3.28
N VAL A 112 -8.69 -6.84 2.31
CA VAL A 112 -7.32 -6.33 2.18
C VAL A 112 -7.13 -5.19 3.17
N LYS A 113 -6.16 -5.34 4.05
CA LYS A 113 -5.78 -4.33 5.05
C LYS A 113 -4.73 -3.40 4.47
N VAL A 114 -4.97 -2.11 4.57
CA VAL A 114 -4.04 -1.10 4.08
C VAL A 114 -3.74 -0.06 5.16
N VAL A 115 -2.49 0.33 5.25
CA VAL A 115 -2.02 1.45 6.08
C VAL A 115 -1.53 2.55 5.17
N ASP A 116 -2.02 3.76 5.39
CA ASP A 116 -1.59 4.98 4.72
C ASP A 116 -0.67 5.77 5.67
N LEU A 117 0.59 5.97 5.27
CA LEU A 117 1.62 6.57 6.09
C LEU A 117 2.37 7.65 5.32
N ILE A 118 2.44 8.85 5.90
CA ILE A 118 3.27 9.95 5.41
C ILE A 118 4.29 10.37 6.48
N GLY A 119 5.10 11.36 6.16
CA GLY A 119 6.10 11.87 7.08
C GLY A 119 5.52 12.29 8.44
N ARG A 120 6.28 12.05 9.52
CA ARG A 120 5.85 12.32 10.91
C ARG A 120 5.35 13.73 11.13
N GLU A 121 6.07 14.71 10.58
CA GLU A 121 5.72 16.14 10.72
C GLU A 121 4.38 16.48 10.04
N SER A 122 4.01 15.74 9.00
CA SER A 122 2.73 15.90 8.30
C SER A 122 1.57 15.20 9.01
N MET A 123 1.85 14.18 9.81
CA MET A 123 0.83 13.44 10.57
C MET A 123 0.60 13.97 11.99
N CYS A 124 1.51 14.79 12.53
CA CYS A 124 1.43 15.29 13.89
C CYS A 124 1.89 16.74 13.97
N GLU A 125 0.99 17.65 14.38
CA GLU A 125 1.28 19.07 14.56
C GLU A 125 2.14 19.37 15.80
N ASP A 126 2.13 18.45 16.78
CA ASP A 126 2.84 18.57 18.05
C ASP A 126 4.27 18.04 18.01
N VAL A 127 4.86 17.89 16.83
CA VAL A 127 6.25 17.47 16.67
C VAL A 127 7.17 18.67 16.81
N ASP A 128 8.07 18.59 17.78
CA ASP A 128 9.20 19.50 17.87
C ASP A 128 10.18 19.22 16.71
N LYS A 129 10.34 20.20 15.82
CA LYS A 129 11.15 20.06 14.61
C LYS A 129 12.66 19.91 14.89
N MET A 130 13.14 20.37 16.05
CA MET A 130 14.55 20.25 16.41
C MET A 130 14.90 18.88 17.00
N THR A 131 14.01 18.36 17.85
CA THR A 131 14.25 17.09 18.55
C THR A 131 13.53 15.89 17.92
N GLY A 132 12.58 16.13 17.02
CA GLY A 132 11.70 15.11 16.45
C GLY A 132 10.78 14.44 17.46
N LYS A 133 10.69 14.95 18.70
CA LYS A 133 9.80 14.42 19.73
C LYS A 133 8.39 14.96 19.55
N CYS A 134 7.39 14.13 19.86
CA CYS A 134 5.99 14.47 19.80
C CYS A 134 5.42 14.56 21.21
N SER A 135 4.66 15.62 21.48
CA SER A 135 3.99 15.89 22.78
C SER A 135 2.49 15.56 22.78
N CYS A 136 1.94 15.05 21.67
CA CYS A 136 0.50 14.78 21.53
C CYS A 136 -0.08 13.77 22.54
N GLU A 137 0.76 12.99 23.20
CA GLU A 137 0.39 12.00 24.22
C GLU A 137 0.82 12.43 25.64
N ASP A 138 1.33 13.64 25.83
CA ASP A 138 1.80 14.11 27.13
C ASP A 138 0.64 14.17 28.15
N GLY A 139 0.96 13.82 29.39
CA GLY A 139 -0.03 13.78 30.49
C GLY A 139 -0.99 12.57 30.47
N ILE A 140 -0.85 11.66 29.50
CA ILE A 140 -1.67 10.44 29.45
C ILE A 140 -0.91 9.30 30.16
N ILE A 141 -1.59 8.64 31.11
CA ILE A 141 -1.04 7.44 31.81
C ILE A 141 -0.82 6.31 30.79
N GLU A 142 0.25 5.54 30.97
CA GLU A 142 0.69 4.50 30.02
C GLU A 142 -0.39 3.47 29.68
N SER A 143 -1.12 2.97 30.69
CA SER A 143 -2.20 2.00 30.44
C SER A 143 -3.33 2.55 29.57
N SER A 144 -3.70 3.82 29.77
CA SER A 144 -4.71 4.51 28.95
C SER A 144 -4.16 4.81 27.54
N ARG A 145 -2.89 5.15 27.43
CA ARG A 145 -2.21 5.38 26.15
C ARG A 145 -2.21 4.11 25.31
N GLN A 146 -1.80 3.00 25.87
CA GLN A 146 -1.76 1.72 25.18
C GLN A 146 -3.14 1.30 24.68
N SER A 147 -4.16 1.33 25.53
CA SER A 147 -5.54 1.01 25.15
C SER A 147 -6.04 1.88 23.98
N ARG A 148 -5.77 3.19 24.01
CA ARG A 148 -6.17 4.09 22.91
C ARG A 148 -5.42 3.83 21.61
N ARG A 149 -4.14 3.45 21.71
CA ARG A 149 -3.33 3.05 20.54
C ARG A 149 -3.86 1.75 19.93
N ASP A 150 -4.21 0.77 20.75
CA ASP A 150 -4.77 -0.51 20.30
C ASP A 150 -6.11 -0.30 19.59
N ASP A 151 -7.02 0.48 20.17
CA ASP A 151 -8.29 0.86 19.53
C ASP A 151 -8.08 1.57 18.19
N MET A 152 -7.07 2.44 18.12
CA MET A 152 -6.81 3.18 16.88
C MET A 152 -6.14 2.30 15.84
N LYS A 153 -5.28 1.38 16.25
CA LYS A 153 -4.69 0.36 15.38
C LYS A 153 -5.79 -0.52 14.78
N GLU A 154 -6.74 -0.98 15.60
CA GLU A 154 -7.91 -1.70 15.13
C GLU A 154 -8.72 -0.88 14.11
N TYR A 155 -8.97 0.40 14.39
CA TYR A 155 -9.65 1.29 13.45
C TYR A 155 -8.93 1.40 12.10
N ILE A 156 -7.59 1.54 12.11
CA ILE A 156 -6.78 1.64 10.90
C ILE A 156 -6.87 0.35 10.08
N LEU A 157 -6.83 -0.81 10.73
CA LEU A 157 -6.80 -2.12 10.06
C LEU A 157 -8.19 -2.64 9.68
N LYS A 158 -9.26 -2.11 10.28
CA LYS A 158 -10.63 -2.60 10.06
C LYS A 158 -11.17 -2.23 8.68
N LYS A 159 -10.77 -1.08 8.13
CA LYS A 159 -11.15 -0.63 6.78
C LYS A 159 -10.08 0.28 6.21
N PRO A 160 -9.96 0.39 4.90
CA PRO A 160 -9.04 1.33 4.27
C PRO A 160 -9.36 2.78 4.67
N ASN A 161 -8.45 3.43 5.40
CA ASN A 161 -8.59 4.83 5.83
C ASN A 161 -7.48 5.66 5.19
N HIS A 162 -7.84 6.85 4.66
CA HIS A 162 -6.86 7.83 4.21
C HIS A 162 -6.15 8.46 5.41
N VAL A 163 -4.95 8.94 5.19
CA VAL A 163 -4.13 9.56 6.25
C VAL A 163 -4.86 10.70 6.99
N ASP A 164 -5.67 11.50 6.29
CA ASP A 164 -6.45 12.57 6.91
C ASP A 164 -7.46 12.04 7.92
N ASP A 165 -8.16 10.94 7.61
CA ASP A 165 -9.09 10.27 8.52
C ASP A 165 -8.35 9.74 9.77
N ILE A 166 -7.13 9.23 9.58
CA ILE A 166 -6.26 8.72 10.65
C ILE A 166 -5.83 9.87 11.56
N ILE A 167 -5.40 10.99 11.00
CA ILE A 167 -4.98 12.18 11.74
C ILE A 167 -6.14 12.74 12.56
N GLU A 168 -7.29 12.98 11.95
CA GLU A 168 -8.47 13.51 12.62
C GLU A 168 -8.91 12.61 13.79
N LYS A 169 -9.01 11.32 13.56
CA LYS A 169 -9.41 10.34 14.58
C LYS A 169 -8.41 10.28 15.74
N SER A 170 -7.12 10.36 15.43
CA SER A 170 -6.04 10.34 16.43
C SER A 170 -6.04 11.59 17.31
N LYS A 171 -6.28 12.77 16.74
CA LYS A 171 -6.46 14.02 17.49
C LYS A 171 -7.59 13.90 18.52
N ASN A 172 -8.74 13.36 18.09
CA ASN A 172 -9.90 13.16 18.97
C ASN A 172 -9.60 12.18 20.13
N LYS A 173 -8.71 11.22 19.91
CA LYS A 173 -8.28 10.25 20.94
C LYS A 173 -7.06 10.73 21.75
N LYS A 174 -6.44 11.85 21.40
CA LYS A 174 -5.20 12.36 21.97
C LYS A 174 -4.08 11.31 21.94
N ILE A 175 -3.78 10.79 20.76
CA ILE A 175 -2.70 9.82 20.51
C ILE A 175 -1.93 10.21 19.27
N CYS A 176 -0.70 9.70 19.16
CA CYS A 176 0.16 9.94 18.01
C CYS A 176 -0.31 9.15 16.77
N ALA A 177 -0.87 9.85 15.79
CA ALA A 177 -1.31 9.27 14.52
C ALA A 177 -0.19 8.50 13.81
N TRP A 178 0.99 9.12 13.69
CA TRP A 178 2.14 8.53 13.04
C TRP A 178 2.65 7.26 13.74
N ALA A 179 2.82 7.30 15.06
CA ALA A 179 3.30 6.14 15.81
C ALA A 179 2.33 4.96 15.73
N THR A 180 1.02 5.25 15.79
CA THR A 180 -0.03 4.24 15.71
C THR A 180 -0.12 3.63 14.31
N ALA A 181 -0.15 4.47 13.25
CA ALA A 181 -0.13 3.98 11.87
C ALA A 181 1.11 3.11 11.60
N ARG A 182 2.30 3.58 12.02
CA ARG A 182 3.54 2.82 11.89
C ARG A 182 3.48 1.46 12.60
N SER A 183 2.87 1.38 13.78
CA SER A 183 2.70 0.11 14.51
C SER A 183 1.73 -0.84 13.82
N ALA A 184 0.78 -0.33 13.05
CA ALA A 184 -0.19 -1.12 12.30
C ALA A 184 0.40 -1.77 11.03
N VAL A 185 1.54 -1.29 10.54
CA VAL A 185 2.18 -1.79 9.30
C VAL A 185 2.48 -3.28 9.37
N LYS A 186 2.85 -3.80 10.54
CA LYS A 186 3.14 -5.23 10.71
C LYS A 186 1.96 -6.16 10.44
N ASP A 187 0.74 -5.64 10.51
CA ASP A 187 -0.51 -6.39 10.41
C ASP A 187 -1.33 -6.01 9.18
N CYS A 188 -0.74 -5.26 8.24
CA CYS A 188 -1.38 -4.88 6.99
C CYS A 188 -0.83 -5.68 5.79
N ASP A 189 -1.65 -5.78 4.75
CA ASP A 189 -1.24 -6.35 3.46
C ASP A 189 -0.50 -5.32 2.60
N ILE A 190 -0.92 -4.05 2.69
CA ILE A 190 -0.39 -2.95 1.86
C ILE A 190 0.01 -1.78 2.76
N LEU A 191 1.24 -1.30 2.59
CA LEU A 191 1.67 0.01 3.07
C LEU A 191 1.73 0.98 1.89
N VAL A 192 1.02 2.10 2.00
CA VAL A 192 1.15 3.25 1.08
C VAL A 192 2.05 4.27 1.73
N CYS A 193 3.15 4.63 1.08
CA CYS A 193 4.11 5.59 1.65
C CYS A 193 4.94 6.30 0.56
N ASP A 194 5.72 7.28 1.00
CA ASP A 194 6.65 8.03 0.14
C ASP A 194 7.87 7.19 -0.25
N TYR A 195 8.46 7.48 -1.41
CA TYR A 195 9.69 6.87 -1.91
C TYR A 195 10.87 6.92 -0.93
N ASN A 196 10.92 7.96 -0.07
CA ASN A 196 11.99 8.16 0.87
C ASN A 196 12.15 6.99 1.84
N HIS A 197 11.06 6.28 2.15
CA HIS A 197 11.09 5.11 3.04
C HIS A 197 11.91 3.94 2.49
N VAL A 198 12.14 3.90 1.17
CA VAL A 198 12.90 2.81 0.52
C VAL A 198 14.21 3.32 -0.09
N PHE A 199 14.20 4.49 -0.73
CA PHE A 199 15.32 4.94 -1.55
C PHE A 199 16.26 5.93 -0.87
N VAL A 200 15.92 6.47 0.29
CA VAL A 200 16.82 7.31 1.08
C VAL A 200 17.45 6.46 2.19
N GLU A 201 18.73 6.13 2.04
CA GLU A 201 19.49 5.18 2.89
C GLU A 201 19.25 5.39 4.39
N ASN A 202 19.52 6.60 4.89
CA ASN A 202 19.33 6.92 6.32
C ASN A 202 17.90 6.80 6.83
N VAL A 203 16.90 6.92 5.92
CA VAL A 203 15.49 6.76 6.24
C VAL A 203 15.09 5.30 6.15
N SER A 204 15.51 4.60 5.09
CA SER A 204 15.11 3.22 4.82
C SER A 204 15.55 2.26 5.92
N GLU A 205 16.82 2.32 6.34
CA GLU A 205 17.34 1.44 7.40
C GLU A 205 16.54 1.56 8.71
N SER A 206 16.29 2.79 9.16
CA SER A 206 15.55 3.03 10.40
C SER A 206 14.04 2.80 10.25
N SER A 207 13.47 3.12 9.09
CA SER A 207 12.04 3.05 8.84
C SER A 207 11.57 1.63 8.61
N LEU A 208 12.18 0.90 7.67
CA LEU A 208 11.80 -0.47 7.31
C LEU A 208 11.96 -1.42 8.49
N SER A 209 13.12 -1.39 9.16
CA SER A 209 13.38 -2.21 10.35
C SER A 209 12.35 -1.97 11.46
N ALA A 210 12.06 -0.70 11.76
CA ALA A 210 11.09 -0.38 12.81
C ALA A 210 9.64 -0.68 12.45
N MET A 211 9.30 -0.76 11.16
CA MET A 211 8.00 -1.23 10.67
C MET A 211 7.95 -2.74 10.50
N GLY A 212 9.09 -3.44 10.65
CA GLY A 212 9.20 -4.89 10.48
C GLY A 212 9.03 -5.32 9.03
N ILE A 213 9.40 -4.46 8.07
CA ILE A 213 9.34 -4.74 6.64
C ILE A 213 10.63 -5.42 6.20
N ASP A 214 10.47 -6.55 5.55
CA ASP A 214 11.54 -7.29 4.89
C ASP A 214 11.37 -7.16 3.37
N LEU A 215 12.29 -6.47 2.70
CA LEU A 215 12.20 -6.22 1.27
C LEU A 215 12.32 -7.50 0.43
N GLU A 216 12.95 -8.57 0.94
CA GLU A 216 13.04 -9.86 0.24
C GLU A 216 11.65 -10.53 0.13
N ASN A 217 10.76 -10.25 1.09
CA ASN A 217 9.39 -10.76 1.15
C ASN A 217 8.34 -9.68 0.81
N THR A 218 8.74 -8.66 0.03
CA THR A 218 7.88 -7.52 -0.27
C THR A 218 7.76 -7.29 -1.77
N ILE A 219 6.54 -7.06 -2.25
CA ILE A 219 6.27 -6.59 -3.61
C ILE A 219 6.29 -5.06 -3.60
N LEU A 220 7.13 -4.46 -4.45
CA LEU A 220 7.18 -3.01 -4.62
C LEU A 220 6.33 -2.58 -5.81
N ILE A 221 5.41 -1.65 -5.58
CA ILE A 221 4.71 -0.90 -6.62
C ILE A 221 5.26 0.52 -6.58
N ILE A 222 5.86 0.97 -7.68
CA ILE A 222 6.43 2.31 -7.80
C ILE A 222 5.59 3.07 -8.82
N ASP A 223 4.78 4.03 -8.34
CA ASP A 223 3.89 4.81 -9.18
C ASP A 223 4.61 6.08 -9.69
N GLU A 224 4.45 6.40 -10.97
CA GLU A 224 5.12 7.54 -11.62
C GLU A 224 6.68 7.48 -11.55
N ALA A 225 7.27 6.29 -11.77
CA ALA A 225 8.71 6.07 -11.79
C ALA A 225 9.38 6.64 -13.05
#